data_1d5aaaeee57e2d95eeb4da32576e0908
#
_entry.id   1d5aaaeee57e2d95eeb4da32576e0908
#
_cell.length_a   1.000
_cell.length_b   1.000
_cell.length_c   1.000
_cell.angle_alpha   90.00
_cell.angle_beta   90.00
_cell.angle_gamma   90.00
#
_symmetry.space_group_name_H-M   'P 1'
#
loop_
_entity.id
_entity.type
_entity.pdbx_description
1 polymer ?
#
loop_
_entity_poly.entity_id
_entity_poly.type
_entity_poly.pdbx_seq_one_letter_code
_entity_poly.pdbx_strand_id
1 'polypeptide(L)'
;MKPETWAPHVTVAAVVERDGRFLLVEEHTPAGLRLNQPAGHLEAGETLTQAVIRETLEETAHTFVPAALVGVYMTHFSRPDTVDGPQDGVTYLRFTYCGSTVSEPPEARALDPDIVRTVWMSADELRTCPERHRTPLVMQCIDDYLAGRRFPLDFVQTHSVGPSR
;
A
#
# COMPACT_ATOMS: atom_id res chain seq x y z
N MET A 1 19.83 29.28 6.52
CA MET A 1 18.78 28.27 6.54
C MET A 1 19.23 27.14 5.60
N LYS A 2 19.36 25.90 6.07
CA LYS A 2 19.61 24.78 5.13
C LYS A 2 18.36 24.62 4.27
N PRO A 3 18.48 24.43 2.94
CA PRO A 3 17.34 24.13 2.13
C PRO A 3 16.68 22.85 2.65
N GLU A 4 15.36 22.85 2.72
CA GLU A 4 14.60 21.67 3.10
C GLU A 4 14.91 20.56 2.08
N THR A 5 15.37 19.42 2.56
CA THR A 5 15.70 18.30 1.69
C THR A 5 14.39 17.68 1.22
N TRP A 6 14.17 17.66 -0.09
CA TRP A 6 13.01 16.97 -0.65
C TRP A 6 13.01 15.48 -0.28
N ALA A 7 11.85 14.96 0.08
CA ALA A 7 11.66 13.55 0.41
C ALA A 7 10.31 13.05 -0.11
N PRO A 8 10.24 11.81 -0.62
CA PRO A 8 8.97 11.20 -0.97
C PRO A 8 8.22 10.75 0.29
N HIS A 9 6.90 10.61 0.19
CA HIS A 9 6.11 9.90 1.18
C HIS A 9 6.31 8.39 1.00
N VAL A 10 6.82 7.72 2.03
CA VAL A 10 7.01 6.28 2.01
C VAL A 10 5.73 5.60 2.44
N THR A 11 5.25 4.66 1.62
CA THR A 11 4.05 3.87 1.89
C THR A 11 4.31 2.38 1.72
N VAL A 12 3.45 1.57 2.31
CA VAL A 12 3.43 0.12 2.20
C VAL A 12 2.09 -0.34 1.67
N ALA A 13 2.04 -1.52 1.03
CA ALA A 13 0.79 -2.13 0.59
C ALA A 13 0.88 -3.66 0.66
N ALA A 14 -0.27 -4.32 0.86
CA ALA A 14 -0.38 -5.76 0.93
C ALA A 14 -1.17 -6.33 -0.26
N VAL A 15 -0.59 -7.30 -0.96
CA VAL A 15 -1.29 -8.17 -1.91
C VAL A 15 -1.58 -9.48 -1.20
N VAL A 16 -2.85 -9.72 -0.91
CA VAL A 16 -3.34 -10.96 -0.29
C VAL A 16 -4.26 -11.65 -1.29
N GLU A 17 -3.91 -12.86 -1.68
CA GLU A 17 -4.72 -13.68 -2.59
C GLU A 17 -5.30 -14.86 -1.83
N ARG A 18 -6.58 -15.14 -2.06
CA ARG A 18 -7.28 -16.33 -1.58
C ARG A 18 -8.25 -16.82 -2.66
N ASP A 19 -8.10 -18.06 -3.09
CA ASP A 19 -8.96 -18.71 -4.07
C ASP A 19 -9.14 -17.89 -5.38
N GLY A 20 -8.04 -17.30 -5.89
CA GLY A 20 -8.03 -16.47 -7.10
C GLY A 20 -8.63 -15.07 -6.92
N ARG A 21 -8.90 -14.66 -5.68
CA ARG A 21 -9.42 -13.33 -5.34
C ARG A 21 -8.43 -12.57 -4.46
N PHE A 22 -8.37 -11.27 -4.66
CA PHE A 22 -7.49 -10.36 -3.95
C PHE A 22 -8.28 -9.56 -2.92
N LEU A 23 -7.71 -9.41 -1.72
CA LEU A 23 -8.24 -8.55 -0.68
C LEU A 23 -7.97 -7.09 -1.04
N LEU A 24 -9.03 -6.31 -1.08
CA LEU A 24 -8.99 -4.87 -1.32
C LEU A 24 -9.82 -4.14 -0.27
N VAL A 25 -9.55 -2.86 -0.14
CA VAL A 25 -10.37 -1.91 0.60
C VAL A 25 -11.11 -1.00 -0.37
N GLU A 26 -12.33 -0.63 -0.03
CA GLU A 26 -13.07 0.45 -0.68
C GLU A 26 -13.03 1.65 0.27
N GLU A 27 -12.43 2.74 -0.18
CA GLU A 27 -12.12 3.89 0.64
C GLU A 27 -12.70 5.20 0.10
N HIS A 28 -13.03 6.11 0.99
CA HIS A 28 -13.38 7.48 0.63
C HIS A 28 -12.15 8.26 0.17
N THR A 29 -12.28 8.93 -0.97
CA THR A 29 -11.25 9.84 -1.48
C THR A 29 -11.91 11.15 -1.93
N PRO A 30 -11.15 12.24 -2.14
CA PRO A 30 -11.69 13.45 -2.74
C PRO A 30 -12.35 13.23 -4.12
N ALA A 31 -11.95 12.17 -4.84
CA ALA A 31 -12.52 11.78 -6.12
C ALA A 31 -13.68 10.74 -6.00
N GLY A 32 -14.20 10.52 -4.79
CA GLY A 32 -15.24 9.53 -4.50
C GLY A 32 -14.67 8.20 -3.99
N LEU A 33 -15.51 7.16 -4.00
CA LEU A 33 -15.10 5.82 -3.57
C LEU A 33 -14.09 5.21 -4.54
N ARG A 34 -13.02 4.66 -3.99
CA ARG A 34 -11.95 3.99 -4.76
C ARG A 34 -11.55 2.67 -4.12
N LEU A 35 -11.07 1.76 -4.97
CA LEU A 35 -10.47 0.49 -4.57
C LEU A 35 -8.95 0.65 -4.45
N ASN A 36 -8.39 0.06 -3.40
CA ASN A 36 -6.95 0.01 -3.18
C ASN A 36 -6.58 -1.33 -2.52
N GLN A 37 -5.30 -1.73 -2.60
CA GLN A 37 -4.79 -2.69 -1.64
C GLN A 37 -4.85 -2.10 -0.24
N PRO A 38 -4.91 -2.91 0.83
CA PRO A 38 -4.60 -2.43 2.18
C PRO A 38 -3.24 -1.74 2.16
N ALA A 39 -3.19 -0.45 2.51
CA ALA A 39 -2.00 0.38 2.29
C ALA A 39 -2.03 1.66 3.11
N GLY A 40 -0.86 2.07 3.60
CA GLY A 40 -0.73 3.35 4.29
C GLY A 40 0.72 3.79 4.46
N HIS A 41 0.94 4.81 5.27
CA HIS A 41 2.24 5.43 5.46
C HIS A 41 3.14 4.64 6.41
N LEU A 42 4.43 4.64 6.13
CA LEU A 42 5.44 4.23 7.09
C LEU A 42 5.48 5.24 8.23
N GLU A 43 5.40 4.76 9.47
CA GLU A 43 5.55 5.59 10.66
C GLU A 43 6.98 5.58 11.20
N ALA A 44 7.30 6.60 11.99
CA ALA A 44 8.64 6.72 12.58
C ALA A 44 8.93 5.54 13.54
N GLY A 45 10.06 4.87 13.33
CA GLY A 45 10.52 3.77 14.17
C GLY A 45 10.02 2.38 13.74
N GLU A 46 9.15 2.31 12.72
CA GLU A 46 8.72 1.03 12.14
C GLU A 46 9.71 0.51 11.09
N THR A 47 9.75 -0.80 10.94
CA THR A 47 10.21 -1.43 9.70
C THR A 47 9.09 -1.45 8.66
N LEU A 48 9.41 -1.60 7.38
CA LEU A 48 8.40 -1.71 6.33
C LEU A 48 7.45 -2.90 6.53
N THR A 49 7.96 -4.01 7.05
CA THR A 49 7.12 -5.19 7.36
C THR A 49 6.20 -4.95 8.54
N GLN A 50 6.63 -4.22 9.56
CA GLN A 50 5.75 -3.82 10.66
C GLN A 50 4.65 -2.88 10.17
N ALA A 51 5.00 -1.90 9.32
CA ALA A 51 4.03 -0.97 8.75
C ALA A 51 2.94 -1.71 7.93
N VAL A 52 3.32 -2.63 7.03
CA VAL A 52 2.32 -3.33 6.21
C VAL A 52 1.42 -4.26 7.03
N ILE A 53 1.93 -4.84 8.12
CA ILE A 53 1.12 -5.64 9.05
C ILE A 53 0.12 -4.73 9.77
N ARG A 54 0.55 -3.59 10.29
CA ARG A 54 -0.29 -2.61 10.99
C ARG A 54 -1.39 -2.08 10.08
N GLU A 55 -1.03 -1.57 8.90
CA GLU A 55 -1.99 -1.01 7.94
C GLU A 55 -3.03 -2.04 7.49
N THR A 56 -2.60 -3.28 7.19
CA THR A 56 -3.55 -4.33 6.82
C THR A 56 -4.53 -4.64 7.96
N LEU A 57 -4.05 -4.65 9.21
CA LEU A 57 -4.90 -4.88 10.36
C LEU A 57 -5.88 -3.73 10.61
N GLU A 58 -5.44 -2.47 10.47
CA GLU A 58 -6.26 -1.27 10.68
C GLU A 58 -7.34 -1.12 9.61
N GLU A 59 -7.03 -1.43 8.37
CA GLU A 59 -7.96 -1.26 7.25
C GLU A 59 -8.85 -2.48 6.98
N THR A 60 -8.46 -3.68 7.40
CA THR A 60 -9.18 -4.92 7.06
C THR A 60 -9.58 -5.79 8.24
N ALA A 61 -9.09 -5.49 9.43
CA ALA A 61 -9.17 -6.35 10.61
C ALA A 61 -8.56 -7.76 10.45
N HIS A 62 -7.73 -7.96 9.41
CA HIS A 62 -6.99 -9.20 9.18
C HIS A 62 -5.54 -9.06 9.60
N THR A 63 -5.01 -10.08 10.30
CA THR A 63 -3.58 -10.16 10.61
C THR A 63 -2.82 -10.65 9.39
N PHE A 64 -2.00 -9.79 8.82
CA PHE A 64 -1.19 -10.10 7.65
C PHE A 64 0.13 -10.78 8.03
N VAL A 65 0.50 -11.79 7.27
CA VAL A 65 1.79 -12.48 7.35
C VAL A 65 2.53 -12.27 6.04
N PRO A 66 3.49 -11.31 5.98
CA PRO A 66 4.25 -11.06 4.76
C PRO A 66 5.12 -12.28 4.42
N ALA A 67 5.17 -12.62 3.14
CA ALA A 67 5.97 -13.73 2.61
C ALA A 67 7.09 -13.26 1.68
N ALA A 68 6.85 -12.21 0.88
CA ALA A 68 7.83 -11.64 -0.04
C ALA A 68 7.50 -10.19 -0.38
N LEU A 69 8.49 -9.44 -0.86
CA LEU A 69 8.30 -8.16 -1.53
C LEU A 69 7.93 -8.42 -3.00
N VAL A 70 6.86 -7.79 -3.49
CA VAL A 70 6.43 -7.88 -4.91
C VAL A 70 7.17 -6.85 -5.74
N GLY A 71 7.34 -5.64 -5.21
CA GLY A 71 8.02 -4.56 -5.89
C GLY A 71 8.07 -3.27 -5.11
N VAL A 72 8.84 -2.33 -5.65
CA VAL A 72 8.94 -0.95 -5.17
C VAL A 72 8.49 -0.05 -6.32
N TYR A 73 7.57 0.87 -6.02
CA TYR A 73 6.90 1.70 -7.03
C TYR A 73 7.00 3.16 -6.64
N MET A 74 7.29 4.00 -7.62
CA MET A 74 7.30 5.45 -7.43
C MET A 74 6.14 6.06 -8.23
N THR A 75 5.33 6.90 -7.56
CA THR A 75 4.20 7.57 -8.19
C THR A 75 4.28 9.07 -7.92
N HIS A 76 4.19 9.85 -8.98
CA HIS A 76 4.15 11.31 -8.92
C HIS A 76 2.72 11.79 -9.18
N PHE A 77 2.17 12.57 -8.26
CA PHE A 77 0.91 13.27 -8.43
C PHE A 77 1.21 14.72 -8.71
N SER A 78 0.95 15.16 -9.94
CA SER A 78 1.03 16.58 -10.29
C SER A 78 -0.19 17.33 -9.74
N ARG A 79 0.01 18.56 -9.24
CA ARG A 79 -1.11 19.47 -8.97
C ARG A 79 -1.55 20.14 -10.27
N PRO A 80 -2.86 20.12 -10.61
CA PRO A 80 -3.34 20.68 -11.88
C PRO A 80 -3.12 22.19 -12.06
N ASP A 81 -2.92 22.93 -10.97
CA ASP A 81 -3.00 24.39 -10.92
C ASP A 81 -1.64 25.10 -10.77
N THR A 82 -0.51 24.40 -10.89
CA THR A 82 0.81 25.02 -10.76
C THR A 82 1.50 25.15 -12.10
N VAL A 83 1.80 26.40 -12.47
CA VAL A 83 2.47 26.79 -13.74
C VAL A 83 3.96 26.39 -13.75
N ASP A 84 4.52 25.99 -12.63
CA ASP A 84 5.96 25.83 -12.42
C ASP A 84 6.51 24.38 -12.49
N GLY A 85 5.78 23.45 -13.11
CA GLY A 85 6.31 22.11 -13.43
C GLY A 85 6.29 21.08 -12.29
N PRO A 86 6.95 19.92 -12.47
CA PRO A 86 6.76 18.72 -11.62
C PRO A 86 7.29 18.83 -10.18
N GLN A 87 7.78 19.96 -9.73
CA GLN A 87 8.36 20.13 -8.39
C GLN A 87 7.32 20.35 -7.27
N ASP A 88 6.07 20.70 -7.62
CA ASP A 88 5.01 20.97 -6.65
C ASP A 88 4.04 19.81 -6.42
N GLY A 89 4.33 18.64 -6.98
CA GLY A 89 3.55 17.42 -6.79
C GLY A 89 3.96 16.62 -5.56
N VAL A 90 3.09 15.70 -5.16
CA VAL A 90 3.38 14.72 -4.12
C VAL A 90 3.96 13.46 -4.75
N THR A 91 5.10 13.01 -4.26
CA THR A 91 5.71 11.74 -4.68
C THR A 91 5.56 10.70 -3.59
N TYR A 92 5.06 9.53 -3.97
CA TYR A 92 4.99 8.36 -3.12
C TYR A 92 6.00 7.32 -3.56
N LEU A 93 6.68 6.71 -2.58
CA LEU A 93 7.51 5.54 -2.75
C LEU A 93 6.84 4.37 -2.02
N ARG A 94 6.24 3.45 -2.77
CA ARG A 94 5.44 2.34 -2.25
C ARG A 94 6.23 1.03 -2.28
N PHE A 95 6.28 0.36 -1.14
CA PHE A 95 6.79 -1.00 -0.98
C PHE A 95 5.59 -1.95 -0.88
N THR A 96 5.41 -2.82 -1.89
CA THR A 96 4.28 -3.75 -1.92
C THR A 96 4.75 -5.15 -1.57
N TYR A 97 4.16 -5.70 -0.52
CA TYR A 97 4.41 -7.07 -0.05
C TYR A 97 3.26 -7.99 -0.42
N CYS A 98 3.54 -9.27 -0.61
CA CYS A 98 2.52 -10.29 -0.68
C CYS A 98 2.65 -11.25 0.50
N GLY A 99 1.54 -11.89 0.82
CA GLY A 99 1.45 -12.82 1.93
C GLY A 99 0.04 -13.35 2.12
N SER A 100 -0.19 -13.89 3.31
CA SER A 100 -1.48 -14.46 3.70
C SER A 100 -2.05 -13.76 4.93
N THR A 101 -3.30 -14.07 5.26
CA THR A 101 -3.91 -13.70 6.53
C THR A 101 -4.11 -14.95 7.38
N VAL A 102 -3.84 -14.85 8.68
CA VAL A 102 -3.88 -16.01 9.60
C VAL A 102 -5.13 -16.10 10.46
N SER A 103 -5.95 -15.07 10.50
CA SER A 103 -7.16 -15.03 11.32
C SER A 103 -8.32 -14.45 10.54
N GLU A 104 -9.53 -14.96 10.85
CA GLU A 104 -10.76 -14.24 10.51
C GLU A 104 -10.75 -12.90 11.26
N PRO A 105 -11.38 -11.85 10.70
CA PRO A 105 -11.44 -10.56 11.37
C PRO A 105 -12.07 -10.75 12.77
N PRO A 106 -11.43 -10.22 13.82
CA PRO A 106 -12.04 -10.24 15.15
C PRO A 106 -13.38 -9.53 15.08
N GLU A 107 -14.41 -10.14 15.67
CA GLU A 107 -15.73 -9.52 15.76
C GLU A 107 -15.58 -8.12 16.38
N ALA A 108 -16.14 -7.11 15.70
CA ALA A 108 -16.25 -5.73 16.17
C ALA A 108 -14.95 -4.88 16.22
N ARG A 109 -13.89 -5.18 15.44
CA ARG A 109 -12.83 -4.18 15.25
C ARG A 109 -13.31 -3.10 14.29
N ALA A 110 -13.30 -1.83 14.72
CA ALA A 110 -13.53 -0.71 13.84
C ALA A 110 -12.38 -0.60 12.82
N LEU A 111 -12.72 -0.43 11.56
CA LEU A 111 -11.78 -0.10 10.51
C LEU A 111 -11.42 1.37 10.57
N ASP A 112 -10.34 1.76 9.89
CA ASP A 112 -9.98 3.17 9.75
C ASP A 112 -11.15 3.98 9.18
N PRO A 113 -11.32 5.25 9.62
CA PRO A 113 -12.51 6.05 9.30
C PRO A 113 -12.79 6.24 7.81
N ASP A 114 -11.75 6.24 6.97
CA ASP A 114 -11.88 6.40 5.52
C ASP A 114 -12.25 5.09 4.81
N ILE A 115 -12.12 3.96 5.48
CA ILE A 115 -12.44 2.63 4.93
C ILE A 115 -13.94 2.35 5.07
N VAL A 116 -14.60 2.15 3.94
CA VAL A 116 -16.02 1.79 3.90
C VAL A 116 -16.22 0.31 4.16
N ARG A 117 -15.41 -0.53 3.50
CA ARG A 117 -15.47 -1.99 3.62
C ARG A 117 -14.27 -2.66 2.97
N THR A 118 -14.07 -3.93 3.29
CA THR A 118 -13.20 -4.84 2.56
C THR A 118 -13.98 -5.57 1.46
N VAL A 119 -13.32 -5.87 0.35
CA VAL A 119 -13.86 -6.63 -0.77
C VAL A 119 -12.84 -7.64 -1.26
N TRP A 120 -13.33 -8.76 -1.77
CA TRP A 120 -12.53 -9.77 -2.45
C TRP A 120 -12.90 -9.79 -3.93
N MET A 121 -11.96 -9.47 -4.82
CA MET A 121 -12.17 -9.39 -6.26
C MET A 121 -11.11 -10.17 -7.01
N SER A 122 -11.53 -10.85 -8.10
CA SER A 122 -10.59 -11.46 -9.02
C SER A 122 -9.86 -10.39 -9.86
N ALA A 123 -8.71 -10.75 -10.43
CA ALA A 123 -8.00 -9.85 -11.33
C ALA A 123 -8.86 -9.45 -12.54
N ASP A 124 -9.68 -10.37 -13.05
CA ASP A 124 -10.56 -10.08 -14.18
C ASP A 124 -11.68 -9.10 -13.83
N GLU A 125 -12.29 -9.24 -12.64
CA GLU A 125 -13.27 -8.26 -12.13
C GLU A 125 -12.63 -6.87 -11.99
N LEU A 126 -11.41 -6.80 -11.48
CA LEU A 126 -10.68 -5.52 -11.33
C LEU A 126 -10.36 -4.88 -12.68
N ARG A 127 -9.97 -5.67 -13.69
CA ARG A 127 -9.72 -5.16 -15.04
C ARG A 127 -10.93 -4.54 -15.69
N THR A 128 -12.15 -4.90 -15.27
CA THR A 128 -13.39 -4.33 -15.82
C THR A 128 -13.77 -2.98 -15.21
N CYS A 129 -13.11 -2.52 -14.13
CA CYS A 129 -13.46 -1.30 -13.43
C CYS A 129 -12.24 -0.41 -13.08
N PRO A 130 -11.37 -0.09 -14.06
CA PRO A 130 -10.14 0.67 -13.80
C PRO A 130 -10.42 2.07 -13.23
N GLU A 131 -11.57 2.67 -13.53
CA GLU A 131 -12.01 3.96 -13.00
C GLU A 131 -12.28 3.95 -11.49
N ARG A 132 -12.50 2.76 -10.91
CA ARG A 132 -12.66 2.59 -9.46
C ARG A 132 -11.32 2.47 -8.73
N HIS A 133 -10.23 2.23 -9.43
CA HIS A 133 -8.92 2.10 -8.79
C HIS A 133 -8.45 3.45 -8.26
N ARG A 134 -7.88 3.45 -7.05
CA ARG A 134 -7.26 4.63 -6.47
C ARG A 134 -6.17 5.22 -7.35
N THR A 135 -5.35 4.32 -7.89
CA THR A 135 -4.28 4.61 -8.86
C THR A 135 -4.08 3.39 -9.77
N PRO A 136 -3.40 3.54 -10.89
CA PRO A 136 -3.01 2.40 -11.74
C PRO A 136 -2.17 1.33 -11.02
N LEU A 137 -1.53 1.68 -9.89
CA LEU A 137 -0.75 0.73 -9.09
C LEU A 137 -1.59 -0.41 -8.53
N VAL A 138 -2.91 -0.23 -8.34
CA VAL A 138 -3.80 -1.30 -7.87
C VAL A 138 -3.66 -2.53 -8.77
N MET A 139 -3.77 -2.34 -10.08
CA MET A 139 -3.66 -3.43 -11.03
C MET A 139 -2.22 -3.84 -11.30
N GLN A 140 -1.29 -2.87 -11.35
CA GLN A 140 0.14 -3.15 -11.56
C GLN A 140 0.71 -4.09 -10.48
N CYS A 141 0.39 -3.87 -9.21
CA CYS A 141 0.84 -4.73 -8.12
C CYS A 141 0.28 -6.17 -8.24
N ILE A 142 -0.97 -6.30 -8.67
CA ILE A 142 -1.60 -7.60 -8.89
C ILE A 142 -0.97 -8.31 -10.09
N ASP A 143 -0.76 -7.62 -11.20
CA ASP A 143 -0.13 -8.19 -12.40
C ASP A 143 1.31 -8.64 -12.12
N ASP A 144 2.09 -7.85 -11.38
CA ASP A 144 3.45 -8.22 -10.96
C ASP A 144 3.43 -9.44 -10.01
N TYR A 145 2.45 -9.52 -9.11
CA TYR A 145 2.22 -10.68 -8.26
C TYR A 145 1.90 -11.93 -9.08
N LEU A 146 0.98 -11.83 -10.06
CA LEU A 146 0.58 -12.93 -10.93
C LEU A 146 1.72 -13.35 -11.87
N ALA A 147 2.58 -12.43 -12.27
CA ALA A 147 3.81 -12.72 -13.03
C ALA A 147 4.88 -13.42 -12.19
N GLY A 148 4.62 -13.69 -10.91
CA GLY A 148 5.53 -14.42 -10.02
C GLY A 148 6.66 -13.57 -9.45
N ARG A 149 6.58 -12.24 -9.49
CA ARG A 149 7.60 -11.37 -8.88
C ARG A 149 7.63 -11.55 -7.38
N ARG A 150 8.75 -12.04 -6.87
CA ARG A 150 8.98 -12.31 -5.45
C ARG A 150 10.43 -11.99 -5.11
N PHE A 151 10.63 -11.02 -4.23
CA PHE A 151 11.92 -10.71 -3.64
C PHE A 151 11.89 -11.10 -2.16
N PRO A 152 13.00 -11.60 -1.60
CA PRO A 152 13.02 -12.01 -0.19
C PRO A 152 12.71 -10.82 0.72
N LEU A 153 12.16 -11.09 1.92
CA LEU A 153 11.80 -10.03 2.87
C LEU A 153 13.01 -9.21 3.33
N ASP A 154 14.19 -9.81 3.38
CA ASP A 154 15.44 -9.15 3.72
C ASP A 154 16.08 -8.36 2.55
N PHE A 155 15.39 -8.28 1.41
CA PHE A 155 15.79 -7.39 0.31
C PHE A 155 15.88 -5.93 0.76
N VAL A 156 15.00 -5.53 1.69
CA VAL A 156 15.08 -4.24 2.37
C VAL A 156 15.45 -4.48 3.83
N GLN A 157 16.63 -4.00 4.23
CA GLN A 157 17.15 -4.15 5.58
C GLN A 157 16.99 -2.86 6.36
N THR A 158 16.53 -2.95 7.61
CA THR A 158 16.43 -1.82 8.53
C THR A 158 17.57 -1.86 9.53
N HIS A 159 18.32 -0.78 9.61
CA HIS A 159 19.40 -0.61 10.57
C HIS A 159 19.10 0.58 11.49
N SER A 160 19.19 0.35 12.80
CA SER A 160 19.12 1.42 13.79
C SER A 160 20.53 1.79 14.22
N VAL A 161 20.91 3.06 13.99
CA VAL A 161 22.18 3.60 14.45
C VAL A 161 21.91 4.44 15.70
N GLY A 162 22.46 4.04 16.83
CA GLY A 162 22.38 4.81 18.07
C GLY A 162 23.06 6.19 17.95
N PRO A 163 22.87 7.09 18.91
CA PRO A 163 23.53 8.37 18.91
C PRO A 163 25.06 8.17 18.84
N SER A 164 25.68 8.89 17.92
CA SER A 164 27.15 8.92 17.84
C SER A 164 27.70 9.40 19.21
N ARG A 165 28.53 8.58 19.86
CA ARG A 165 29.24 8.95 21.10
C ARG A 165 30.28 10.00 20.82
#